data_8568bfa298d704d0229b22051ce1eb9b
#
_entry.id   8568bfa298d704d0229b22051ce1eb9b
#
_cell.length_a   1.000
_cell.length_b   1.000
_cell.length_c   1.000
_cell.angle_alpha   90.00
_cell.angle_beta   90.00
_cell.angle_gamma   90.00
#
_symmetry.space_group_name_H-M   'P 1'
#
loop_
_entity.id
_entity.type
_entity.pdbx_description
1 polymer ?
#
loop_
_entity_poly.entity_id
_entity_poly.type
_entity_poly.pdbx_seq_one_letter_code
_entity_poly.pdbx_strand_id
1 'polypeptide(L)'
;MDRDNKVLFSIISKCLILIKKRYGRDINLDTIPTDDEAVYKLIMTDTGSDVFALEHAKYAKPKDEICSTEIRHIEAMHAIVHRSMHEKYCQYVENKHDPKNIEYRSDIEECVLAETYGVLLYVEQLVEIINSYSGISKEVSARIAKYIRKGMQPELSVWKSVFVVGTQQNGYTQEQAQQIWEWLKIEGELTTYRDIAASAAFTTYQCYWLKTYYPNEYKDALVPNVNNDESWSGM
;
A
#
# COMPACT_ATOMS: atom_id res chain seq x y z
N MET A 1 -6.22 12.84 5.69
CA MET A 1 -6.29 12.73 4.22
C MET A 1 -5.13 13.55 3.69
N ASP A 2 -4.17 12.88 3.10
CA ASP A 2 -2.90 13.46 2.64
C ASP A 2 -3.16 14.52 1.55
N ARG A 3 -2.25 15.51 1.44
CA ARG A 3 -2.37 16.62 0.48
C ARG A 3 -2.46 16.09 -0.96
N ASP A 4 -1.73 15.03 -1.26
CA ASP A 4 -1.66 14.41 -2.57
C ASP A 4 -2.98 13.75 -2.98
N ASN A 5 -3.67 13.09 -2.07
CA ASN A 5 -5.00 12.53 -2.33
C ASN A 5 -6.04 13.61 -2.67
N LYS A 6 -5.97 14.80 -2.03
CA LYS A 6 -6.87 15.91 -2.37
C LYS A 6 -6.66 16.41 -3.79
N VAL A 7 -5.42 16.45 -4.26
CA VAL A 7 -5.07 16.85 -5.63
C VAL A 7 -5.63 15.84 -6.62
N LEU A 8 -5.42 14.53 -6.40
CA LEU A 8 -5.96 13.49 -7.28
C LEU A 8 -7.49 13.52 -7.35
N PHE A 9 -8.18 13.66 -6.22
CA PHE A 9 -9.65 13.80 -6.21
C PHE A 9 -10.13 15.03 -6.98
N SER A 10 -9.39 16.14 -6.91
CA SER A 10 -9.71 17.33 -7.71
C SER A 10 -9.56 17.07 -9.20
N ILE A 11 -8.49 16.38 -9.63
CA ILE A 11 -8.24 16.02 -11.03
C ILE A 11 -9.34 15.08 -11.53
N ILE A 12 -9.66 14.02 -10.78
CA ILE A 12 -10.74 13.09 -11.10
C ILE A 12 -12.06 13.83 -11.30
N SER A 13 -12.43 14.67 -10.33
CA SER A 13 -13.71 15.44 -10.39
C SER A 13 -13.78 16.34 -11.61
N LYS A 14 -12.70 17.07 -11.92
CA LYS A 14 -12.63 17.93 -13.12
C LYS A 14 -12.74 17.12 -14.40
N CYS A 15 -12.03 15.98 -14.47
CA CYS A 15 -12.06 15.09 -15.62
C CYS A 15 -13.47 14.58 -15.89
N LEU A 16 -14.19 14.12 -14.86
CA LEU A 16 -15.58 13.66 -14.96
C LEU A 16 -16.52 14.76 -15.44
N ILE A 17 -16.35 16.01 -14.96
CA ILE A 17 -17.14 17.16 -15.44
C ILE A 17 -16.87 17.42 -16.93
N LEU A 18 -15.62 17.33 -17.38
CA LEU A 18 -15.26 17.51 -18.78
C LEU A 18 -15.85 16.41 -19.67
N ILE A 19 -15.81 15.15 -19.22
CA ILE A 19 -16.41 14.01 -19.91
C ILE A 19 -17.93 14.21 -20.06
N LYS A 20 -18.61 14.57 -18.98
CA LYS A 20 -20.05 14.86 -19.03
C LYS A 20 -20.38 15.98 -19.98
N LYS A 21 -19.61 17.07 -19.96
CA LYS A 21 -19.80 18.23 -20.83
C LYS A 21 -19.57 17.90 -22.32
N ARG A 22 -18.55 17.08 -22.63
CA ARG A 22 -18.16 16.79 -24.02
C ARG A 22 -18.96 15.66 -24.65
N TYR A 23 -19.30 14.64 -23.87
CA TYR A 23 -19.88 13.39 -24.37
C TYR A 23 -21.26 13.09 -23.82
N GLY A 24 -21.77 13.87 -22.85
CA GLY A 24 -23.05 13.59 -22.17
C GLY A 24 -23.03 12.33 -21.31
N ARG A 25 -21.84 11.81 -20.95
CA ARG A 25 -21.71 10.57 -20.20
C ARG A 25 -21.48 10.84 -18.72
N ASP A 26 -22.26 10.17 -17.88
CA ASP A 26 -22.02 10.07 -16.45
C ASP A 26 -21.24 8.76 -16.18
N ILE A 27 -20.03 8.87 -15.64
CA ILE A 27 -19.18 7.73 -15.31
C ILE A 27 -19.17 7.55 -13.80
N ASN A 28 -19.51 6.34 -13.37
CA ASN A 28 -19.32 5.92 -11.98
C ASN A 28 -18.00 5.13 -11.87
N LEU A 29 -16.97 5.77 -11.29
CA LEU A 29 -15.66 5.16 -11.12
C LEU A 29 -15.63 4.02 -10.08
N ASP A 30 -16.64 3.90 -9.21
CA ASP A 30 -16.72 2.80 -8.24
C ASP A 30 -17.13 1.48 -8.91
N THR A 31 -17.59 1.54 -10.15
CA THR A 31 -18.06 0.36 -10.90
C THR A 31 -17.17 -0.01 -12.10
N ILE A 32 -16.04 0.66 -12.27
CA ILE A 32 -15.10 0.29 -13.35
C ILE A 32 -14.44 -1.06 -13.04
N PRO A 33 -14.19 -1.90 -14.06
CA PRO A 33 -13.48 -3.16 -13.86
C PRO A 33 -12.04 -2.88 -13.41
N THR A 34 -11.54 -3.66 -12.45
CA THR A 34 -10.17 -3.52 -11.90
C THR A 34 -9.18 -4.52 -12.49
N ASP A 35 -9.56 -5.21 -13.57
CA ASP A 35 -8.78 -6.22 -14.29
C ASP A 35 -8.45 -5.81 -15.75
N ASP A 36 -8.51 -4.50 -16.05
CA ASP A 36 -8.30 -3.97 -17.39
C ASP A 36 -6.82 -3.92 -17.77
N GLU A 37 -6.41 -4.77 -18.71
CA GLU A 37 -5.04 -4.90 -19.19
C GLU A 37 -4.47 -3.59 -19.77
N ALA A 38 -5.30 -2.77 -20.45
CA ALA A 38 -4.85 -1.53 -21.04
C ALA A 38 -4.46 -0.51 -19.96
N VAL A 39 -5.19 -0.50 -18.85
CA VAL A 39 -4.88 0.34 -17.69
C VAL A 39 -3.56 -0.09 -17.04
N TYR A 40 -3.38 -1.39 -16.79
CA TYR A 40 -2.12 -1.89 -16.22
C TYR A 40 -0.93 -1.66 -17.14
N LYS A 41 -1.11 -1.83 -18.46
CA LYS A 41 -0.06 -1.50 -19.42
C LYS A 41 0.35 -0.03 -19.33
N LEU A 42 -0.61 0.88 -19.20
CA LEU A 42 -0.30 2.29 -19.03
C LEU A 42 0.39 2.55 -17.69
N ILE A 43 -0.05 1.93 -16.59
CA ILE A 43 0.61 2.04 -15.28
C ILE A 43 2.09 1.67 -15.37
N MET A 44 2.43 0.60 -16.07
CA MET A 44 3.80 0.11 -16.21
C MET A 44 4.67 0.99 -17.10
N THR A 45 4.10 1.53 -18.19
CA THR A 45 4.86 2.25 -19.22
C THR A 45 4.89 3.77 -19.05
N ASP A 46 3.99 4.33 -18.23
CA ASP A 46 3.88 5.76 -18.04
C ASP A 46 5.04 6.31 -17.21
N THR A 47 5.80 7.22 -17.82
CA THR A 47 6.91 7.97 -17.18
C THR A 47 6.48 9.35 -16.66
N GLY A 48 5.19 9.69 -16.82
CA GLY A 48 4.64 10.96 -16.37
C GLY A 48 4.51 11.05 -14.85
N SER A 49 4.63 12.28 -14.36
CA SER A 49 4.57 12.62 -12.93
C SER A 49 3.19 13.10 -12.47
N ASP A 50 2.18 12.93 -13.30
CA ASP A 50 0.84 13.45 -13.11
C ASP A 50 -0.07 12.55 -12.24
N VAL A 51 0.37 11.34 -11.92
CA VAL A 51 -0.25 10.49 -10.89
C VAL A 51 0.68 10.41 -9.68
N PHE A 52 0.66 11.46 -8.86
CA PHE A 52 1.61 11.74 -7.76
C PHE A 52 1.83 10.59 -6.76
N ALA A 53 0.87 9.70 -6.60
CA ALA A 53 0.98 8.60 -5.64
C ALA A 53 2.12 7.62 -5.94
N LEU A 54 2.63 7.61 -7.18
CA LEU A 54 3.75 6.77 -7.60
C LEU A 54 5.06 7.55 -7.83
N GLU A 55 5.03 8.89 -7.75
CA GLU A 55 6.22 9.74 -7.91
C GLU A 55 7.21 9.67 -6.75
N HIS A 56 6.73 9.45 -5.53
CA HIS A 56 7.60 9.31 -4.37
C HIS A 56 8.48 8.06 -4.43
N ALA A 57 8.24 7.19 -5.40
CA ALA A 57 9.17 6.15 -5.80
C ALA A 57 10.44 6.69 -6.48
N LYS A 58 10.99 7.82 -6.03
CA LYS A 58 12.32 8.32 -6.48
C LYS A 58 13.44 7.28 -6.32
N TYR A 59 13.16 6.22 -5.60
CA TYR A 59 14.05 5.09 -5.36
C TYR A 59 13.53 3.78 -5.97
N ALA A 60 12.29 3.77 -6.48
CA ALA A 60 11.79 2.60 -7.20
C ALA A 60 12.44 2.60 -8.59
N LYS A 61 13.11 1.52 -8.90
CA LYS A 61 13.41 1.14 -10.27
C LYS A 61 12.11 1.15 -11.09
N PRO A 62 12.20 1.11 -12.43
CA PRO A 62 11.04 1.28 -13.29
C PRO A 62 9.81 0.49 -12.84
N LYS A 63 8.64 1.10 -12.91
CA LYS A 63 7.33 0.48 -12.56
C LYS A 63 7.10 -0.86 -13.27
N ASP A 64 7.79 -1.08 -14.38
CA ASP A 64 7.81 -2.32 -15.17
C ASP A 64 8.37 -3.52 -14.41
N GLU A 65 9.28 -3.32 -13.44
CA GLU A 65 9.82 -4.42 -12.62
C GLU A 65 8.75 -5.07 -11.73
N ILE A 66 7.75 -4.31 -11.26
CA ILE A 66 6.65 -4.86 -10.46
C ILE A 66 5.67 -5.68 -11.33
N CYS A 67 5.65 -5.47 -12.65
CA CYS A 67 4.73 -6.16 -13.55
C CYS A 67 3.29 -6.17 -13.01
N SER A 68 2.74 -4.97 -12.73
CA SER A 68 1.42 -4.83 -12.13
C SER A 68 0.34 -5.35 -13.08
N THR A 69 -0.38 -6.40 -12.67
CA THR A 69 -1.49 -7.00 -13.40
C THR A 69 -2.76 -7.07 -12.58
N GLU A 70 -2.67 -6.69 -11.32
CA GLU A 70 -3.76 -6.75 -10.34
C GLU A 70 -3.66 -5.57 -9.38
N ILE A 71 -4.80 -5.17 -8.84
CA ILE A 71 -4.90 -4.03 -7.90
C ILE A 71 -4.02 -4.22 -6.65
N ARG A 72 -3.86 -5.46 -6.16
CA ARG A 72 -3.02 -5.79 -5.01
C ARG A 72 -1.54 -5.43 -5.21
N HIS A 73 -1.05 -5.43 -6.46
CA HIS A 73 0.31 -5.00 -6.75
C HIS A 73 0.47 -3.49 -6.57
N ILE A 74 -0.57 -2.72 -6.92
CA ILE A 74 -0.60 -1.28 -6.69
C ILE A 74 -0.74 -0.98 -5.19
N GLU A 75 -1.52 -1.78 -4.44
CA GLU A 75 -1.62 -1.68 -2.97
C GLU A 75 -0.25 -1.88 -2.31
N ALA A 76 0.46 -2.94 -2.71
CA ALA A 76 1.81 -3.20 -2.20
C ALA A 76 2.78 -2.06 -2.52
N MET A 77 2.74 -1.50 -3.74
CA MET A 77 3.52 -0.32 -4.11
C MET A 77 3.25 0.87 -3.18
N HIS A 78 1.98 1.18 -2.93
CA HIS A 78 1.62 2.26 -2.01
C HIS A 78 2.11 2.02 -0.59
N ALA A 79 2.02 0.79 -0.09
CA ALA A 79 2.53 0.42 1.22
C ALA A 79 4.04 0.62 1.32
N ILE A 80 4.79 0.21 0.31
CA ILE A 80 6.25 0.31 0.23
C ILE A 80 6.70 1.77 0.07
N VAL A 81 6.10 2.51 -0.85
CA VAL A 81 6.48 3.89 -1.17
C VAL A 81 6.22 4.84 0.01
N HIS A 82 5.10 4.65 0.70
CA HIS A 82 4.73 5.50 1.85
C HIS A 82 5.80 5.54 2.95
N ARG A 83 6.65 4.51 3.06
CA ARG A 83 7.69 4.38 4.08
C ARG A 83 9.12 4.49 3.54
N SER A 84 9.30 4.79 2.26
CA SER A 84 10.62 4.85 1.59
C SER A 84 11.44 3.56 1.76
N MET A 85 10.78 2.41 1.63
CA MET A 85 11.35 1.09 1.95
C MET A 85 12.00 0.44 0.72
N HIS A 86 13.15 0.93 0.32
CA HIS A 86 13.86 0.41 -0.86
C HIS A 86 14.19 -1.10 -0.76
N GLU A 87 14.62 -1.57 0.41
CA GLU A 87 14.94 -2.99 0.63
C GLU A 87 13.70 -3.88 0.46
N LYS A 88 12.56 -3.50 1.05
CA LYS A 88 11.30 -4.22 0.88
C LYS A 88 10.80 -4.18 -0.57
N TYR A 89 11.07 -3.10 -1.29
CA TYR A 89 10.75 -3.02 -2.71
C TYR A 89 11.54 -4.08 -3.50
N CYS A 90 12.86 -4.14 -3.33
CA CYS A 90 13.70 -5.12 -4.00
C CYS A 90 13.26 -6.55 -3.65
N GLN A 91 13.05 -6.84 -2.37
CA GLN A 91 12.56 -8.14 -1.90
C GLN A 91 11.22 -8.51 -2.52
N TYR A 92 10.27 -7.56 -2.55
CA TYR A 92 8.94 -7.80 -3.14
C TYR A 92 9.04 -8.13 -4.62
N VAL A 93 9.85 -7.39 -5.38
CA VAL A 93 10.04 -7.61 -6.83
C VAL A 93 10.72 -8.95 -7.08
N GLU A 94 11.83 -9.25 -6.40
CA GLU A 94 12.56 -10.51 -6.54
C GLU A 94 11.66 -11.71 -6.22
N ASN A 95 10.99 -11.67 -5.08
CA ASN A 95 10.10 -12.74 -4.65
C ASN A 95 8.89 -12.92 -5.59
N LYS A 96 8.34 -11.83 -6.13
CA LYS A 96 7.25 -11.88 -7.09
C LYS A 96 7.67 -12.55 -8.40
N HIS A 97 8.90 -12.31 -8.87
CA HIS A 97 9.43 -12.94 -10.08
C HIS A 97 9.77 -14.41 -9.89
N ASP A 98 10.20 -14.80 -8.69
CA ASP A 98 10.51 -16.20 -8.36
C ASP A 98 9.89 -16.64 -7.02
N PRO A 99 8.56 -16.83 -6.97
CA PRO A 99 7.87 -17.18 -5.73
C PRO A 99 8.29 -18.50 -5.11
N LYS A 100 8.93 -19.38 -5.88
CA LYS A 100 9.37 -20.70 -5.40
C LYS A 100 10.58 -20.61 -4.48
N ASN A 101 11.33 -19.53 -4.54
CA ASN A 101 12.52 -19.31 -3.75
C ASN A 101 12.25 -18.53 -2.45
N ILE A 102 10.97 -18.25 -2.14
CA ILE A 102 10.61 -17.58 -0.89
C ILE A 102 10.81 -18.57 0.27
N GLU A 103 11.69 -18.20 1.21
CA GLU A 103 11.89 -18.96 2.43
C GLU A 103 11.03 -18.38 3.55
N TYR A 104 10.05 -19.17 4.01
CA TYR A 104 9.24 -18.84 5.17
C TYR A 104 9.79 -19.55 6.42
N ARG A 105 9.78 -18.89 7.58
CA ARG A 105 10.23 -19.50 8.85
C ARG A 105 9.26 -20.57 9.34
N SER A 106 7.99 -20.46 8.93
CA SER A 106 6.92 -21.40 9.32
C SER A 106 5.72 -21.30 8.38
N ASP A 107 4.82 -22.28 8.47
CA ASP A 107 3.54 -22.28 7.77
C ASP A 107 2.65 -21.05 8.13
N ILE A 108 2.85 -20.49 9.33
CA ILE A 108 2.16 -19.25 9.75
C ILE A 108 2.57 -18.09 8.84
N GLU A 109 3.85 -17.91 8.62
CA GLU A 109 4.36 -16.85 7.75
C GLU A 109 3.93 -17.07 6.31
N GLU A 110 4.01 -18.28 5.80
CA GLU A 110 3.55 -18.61 4.46
C GLU A 110 2.05 -18.27 4.30
N CYS A 111 1.23 -18.72 5.24
CA CYS A 111 -0.21 -18.45 5.21
C CYS A 111 -0.54 -16.95 5.18
N VAL A 112 0.17 -16.14 5.96
CA VAL A 112 -0.13 -14.70 6.11
C VAL A 112 0.54 -13.84 5.04
N LEU A 113 1.75 -14.22 4.61
CA LEU A 113 2.59 -13.37 3.75
C LEU A 113 2.60 -13.82 2.27
N ALA A 114 1.98 -14.94 1.91
CA ALA A 114 1.97 -15.42 0.52
C ALA A 114 1.38 -14.38 -0.45
N GLU A 115 0.34 -13.65 -0.04
CA GLU A 115 -0.28 -12.60 -0.85
C GLU A 115 0.64 -11.41 -1.15
N THR A 116 1.66 -11.21 -0.32
CA THR A 116 2.68 -10.15 -0.43
C THR A 116 4.07 -10.70 -0.73
N TYR A 117 4.12 -11.91 -1.29
CA TYR A 117 5.36 -12.59 -1.68
C TYR A 117 6.40 -12.66 -0.55
N GLY A 118 5.96 -13.00 0.67
CA GLY A 118 6.81 -13.13 1.84
C GLY A 118 7.21 -11.81 2.52
N VAL A 119 6.75 -10.66 2.03
CA VAL A 119 7.10 -9.35 2.59
C VAL A 119 6.02 -8.87 3.55
N LEU A 120 6.39 -8.53 4.79
CA LEU A 120 5.48 -7.95 5.78
C LEU A 120 5.22 -6.48 5.45
N LEU A 121 4.06 -6.18 4.89
CA LEU A 121 3.65 -4.84 4.43
C LEU A 121 2.55 -4.21 5.29
N TYR A 122 1.61 -5.03 5.78
CA TYR A 122 0.38 -4.53 6.40
C TYR A 122 0.33 -4.78 7.91
N VAL A 123 -0.28 -3.83 8.62
CA VAL A 123 -0.53 -3.95 10.07
C VAL A 123 -1.40 -5.16 10.36
N GLU A 124 -2.34 -5.47 9.49
CA GLU A 124 -3.23 -6.62 9.59
C GLU A 124 -2.45 -7.94 9.55
N GLN A 125 -1.42 -8.03 8.70
CA GLN A 125 -0.50 -9.17 8.66
C GLN A 125 0.32 -9.27 9.96
N LEU A 126 0.82 -8.15 10.46
CA LEU A 126 1.57 -8.10 11.73
C LEU A 126 0.69 -8.59 12.90
N VAL A 127 -0.56 -8.17 12.97
CA VAL A 127 -1.53 -8.60 13.99
C VAL A 127 -1.78 -10.10 13.89
N GLU A 128 -2.00 -10.62 12.69
CA GLU A 128 -2.26 -12.05 12.48
C GLU A 128 -1.06 -12.90 12.85
N ILE A 129 0.15 -12.50 12.50
CA ILE A 129 1.38 -13.21 12.85
C ILE A 129 1.59 -13.22 14.39
N ILE A 130 1.41 -12.09 15.07
CA ILE A 130 1.51 -12.03 16.54
C ILE A 130 0.51 -12.99 17.18
N ASN A 131 -0.76 -12.96 16.73
CA ASN A 131 -1.82 -13.83 17.22
C ASN A 131 -1.49 -15.31 17.01
N SER A 132 -1.10 -15.68 15.78
CA SER A 132 -0.88 -17.08 15.40
C SER A 132 0.32 -17.70 16.08
N TYR A 133 1.42 -16.97 16.25
CA TYR A 133 2.58 -17.49 16.97
C TYR A 133 2.35 -17.62 18.47
N SER A 134 1.71 -16.62 19.09
CA SER A 134 1.68 -16.53 20.56
C SER A 134 0.36 -16.94 21.21
N GLY A 135 -0.72 -17.11 20.43
CA GLY A 135 -2.07 -17.32 20.97
C GLY A 135 -2.67 -16.10 21.67
N ILE A 136 -2.02 -14.94 21.61
CA ILE A 136 -2.54 -13.66 22.14
C ILE A 136 -3.75 -13.25 21.30
N SER A 137 -4.84 -12.77 21.93
CA SER A 137 -6.04 -12.36 21.19
C SER A 137 -5.75 -11.28 20.16
N LYS A 138 -6.54 -11.23 19.07
CA LYS A 138 -6.37 -10.24 17.99
C LYS A 138 -6.43 -8.80 18.48
N GLU A 139 -7.27 -8.49 19.46
CA GLU A 139 -7.40 -7.15 20.05
C GLU A 139 -6.11 -6.74 20.77
N VAL A 140 -5.51 -7.67 21.50
CA VAL A 140 -4.23 -7.41 22.19
C VAL A 140 -3.08 -7.38 21.18
N SER A 141 -3.07 -8.27 20.20
CA SER A 141 -2.10 -8.29 19.10
C SER A 141 -2.10 -6.96 18.31
N ALA A 142 -3.28 -6.39 18.05
CA ALA A 142 -3.40 -5.06 17.42
C ALA A 142 -2.81 -3.94 18.29
N ARG A 143 -2.91 -4.04 19.62
CA ARG A 143 -2.26 -3.10 20.54
C ARG A 143 -0.75 -3.25 20.51
N ILE A 144 -0.23 -4.46 20.49
CA ILE A 144 1.20 -4.74 20.36
C ILE A 144 1.73 -4.21 19.02
N ALA A 145 1.04 -4.47 17.91
CA ALA A 145 1.38 -3.95 16.61
C ALA A 145 1.46 -2.41 16.59
N LYS A 146 0.53 -1.73 17.28
CA LYS A 146 0.59 -0.27 17.46
C LYS A 146 1.82 0.18 18.23
N TYR A 147 2.25 -0.55 19.27
CA TYR A 147 3.45 -0.24 20.04
C TYR A 147 4.72 -0.45 19.20
N ILE A 148 4.77 -1.54 18.42
CA ILE A 148 5.88 -1.80 17.48
C ILE A 148 6.01 -0.63 16.50
N ARG A 149 4.92 -0.26 15.81
CA ARG A 149 4.93 0.83 14.83
C ARG A 149 5.30 2.20 15.39
N LYS A 150 5.11 2.42 16.67
CA LYS A 150 5.47 3.66 17.38
C LYS A 150 6.81 3.60 18.10
N GLY A 151 7.51 2.46 18.07
CA GLY A 151 8.76 2.28 18.79
C GLY A 151 8.65 2.42 20.31
N MET A 152 7.50 2.07 20.92
CA MET A 152 7.21 2.27 22.35
C MET A 152 7.91 1.22 23.20
N GLN A 153 9.19 1.42 23.48
CA GLN A 153 10.07 0.43 24.12
C GLN A 153 9.62 -0.04 25.52
N PRO A 154 9.12 0.81 26.44
CA PRO A 154 8.64 0.31 27.74
C PRO A 154 7.54 -0.74 27.62
N GLU A 155 6.54 -0.47 26.78
CA GLU A 155 5.42 -1.38 26.53
C GLU A 155 5.89 -2.65 25.82
N LEU A 156 6.77 -2.53 24.84
CA LEU A 156 7.31 -3.68 24.10
C LEU A 156 8.10 -4.63 24.99
N SER A 157 8.80 -4.13 26.00
CA SER A 157 9.53 -4.98 26.94
C SER A 157 8.61 -5.88 27.75
N VAL A 158 7.45 -5.40 28.15
CA VAL A 158 6.42 -6.18 28.83
C VAL A 158 5.82 -7.24 27.90
N TRP A 159 5.44 -6.85 26.71
CA TRP A 159 4.79 -7.74 25.75
C TRP A 159 5.72 -8.78 25.16
N LYS A 160 7.02 -8.51 25.08
CA LYS A 160 8.02 -9.51 24.68
C LYS A 160 7.93 -10.79 25.52
N SER A 161 7.87 -10.64 26.84
CA SER A 161 7.79 -11.81 27.74
C SER A 161 6.51 -12.60 27.52
N VAL A 162 5.37 -11.94 27.35
CA VAL A 162 4.08 -12.58 27.08
C VAL A 162 4.10 -13.30 25.73
N PHE A 163 4.63 -12.64 24.69
CA PHE A 163 4.76 -13.23 23.34
C PHE A 163 5.63 -14.49 23.37
N VAL A 164 6.82 -14.40 23.98
CA VAL A 164 7.78 -15.53 24.04
C VAL A 164 7.15 -16.73 24.76
N VAL A 165 6.48 -16.51 25.90
CA VAL A 165 5.83 -17.60 26.65
C VAL A 165 4.70 -18.24 25.82
N GLY A 166 3.85 -17.44 25.19
CA GLY A 166 2.78 -17.94 24.33
C GLY A 166 3.31 -18.73 23.12
N THR A 167 4.37 -18.23 22.47
CA THR A 167 5.00 -18.89 21.33
C THR A 167 5.63 -20.23 21.74
N GLN A 168 6.22 -20.33 22.94
CA GLN A 168 6.74 -21.59 23.47
C GLN A 168 5.60 -22.60 23.74
N GLN A 169 4.45 -22.14 24.23
CA GLN A 169 3.27 -23.01 24.44
C GLN A 169 2.74 -23.58 23.11
N ASN A 170 2.99 -22.89 22.00
CA ASN A 170 2.65 -23.33 20.64
C ASN A 170 3.77 -24.17 19.98
N GLY A 171 4.75 -24.66 20.75
CA GLY A 171 5.73 -25.66 20.31
C GLY A 171 7.05 -25.09 19.78
N TYR A 172 7.29 -23.79 19.85
CA TYR A 172 8.57 -23.18 19.47
C TYR A 172 9.55 -23.15 20.64
N THR A 173 10.84 -23.17 20.35
CA THR A 173 11.86 -22.96 21.38
C THR A 173 11.90 -21.50 21.85
N GLN A 174 12.48 -21.26 23.03
CA GLN A 174 12.66 -19.90 23.53
C GLN A 174 13.49 -19.05 22.57
N GLU A 175 14.52 -19.64 21.97
CA GLU A 175 15.38 -18.94 21.01
C GLU A 175 14.62 -18.55 19.74
N GLN A 176 13.86 -19.48 19.17
CA GLN A 176 12.98 -19.19 18.02
C GLN A 176 11.97 -18.08 18.34
N ALA A 177 11.30 -18.15 19.48
CA ALA A 177 10.35 -17.13 19.90
C ALA A 177 10.98 -15.74 20.04
N GLN A 178 12.21 -15.67 20.56
CA GLN A 178 12.95 -14.42 20.65
C GLN A 178 13.37 -13.87 19.27
N GLN A 179 13.81 -14.73 18.36
CA GLN A 179 14.18 -14.35 16.99
C GLN A 179 12.97 -13.83 16.22
N ILE A 180 11.81 -14.50 16.35
CA ILE A 180 10.56 -14.06 15.75
C ILE A 180 10.15 -12.68 16.30
N TRP A 181 10.26 -12.48 17.63
CA TRP A 181 9.93 -11.19 18.24
C TRP A 181 10.81 -10.05 17.72
N GLU A 182 12.13 -10.26 17.63
CA GLU A 182 13.04 -9.23 17.13
C GLU A 182 12.78 -8.91 15.65
N TRP A 183 12.47 -9.93 14.83
CA TRP A 183 12.06 -9.75 13.46
C TRP A 183 10.75 -8.94 13.35
N LEU A 184 9.73 -9.28 14.15
CA LEU A 184 8.46 -8.53 14.18
C LEU A 184 8.67 -7.07 14.56
N LYS A 185 9.58 -6.76 15.46
CA LYS A 185 9.91 -5.38 15.82
C LYS A 185 10.48 -4.60 14.64
N ILE A 186 11.45 -5.18 13.96
CA ILE A 186 12.16 -4.52 12.84
C ILE A 186 11.20 -4.34 11.67
N GLU A 187 10.59 -5.43 11.21
CA GLU A 187 9.74 -5.39 10.03
C GLU A 187 8.38 -4.72 10.27
N GLY A 188 7.85 -4.89 11.47
CA GLY A 188 6.54 -4.36 11.84
C GLY A 188 6.51 -2.84 12.00
N GLU A 189 7.64 -2.19 12.34
CA GLU A 189 7.73 -0.73 12.43
C GLU A 189 7.40 -0.05 11.10
N LEU A 190 7.75 -0.70 10.00
CA LEU A 190 7.56 -0.17 8.65
C LEU A 190 6.19 -0.50 8.03
N THR A 191 5.31 -1.23 8.74
CA THR A 191 3.99 -1.59 8.19
C THR A 191 3.05 -0.40 8.04
N THR A 192 2.14 -0.48 7.07
CA THR A 192 1.03 0.46 6.90
C THR A 192 -0.32 -0.23 7.06
N TYR A 193 -1.40 0.53 7.28
CA TYR A 193 -2.75 -0.04 7.27
C TYR A 193 -3.16 -0.39 5.85
N ARG A 194 -3.73 -1.58 5.68
CA ARG A 194 -4.12 -2.08 4.35
C ARG A 194 -5.22 -1.22 3.71
N ASP A 195 -6.18 -0.75 4.49
CA ASP A 195 -7.25 0.12 4.01
C ASP A 195 -6.72 1.43 3.42
N ILE A 196 -5.66 2.00 4.00
CA ILE A 196 -4.98 3.18 3.47
C ILE A 196 -4.32 2.88 2.12
N ALA A 197 -3.59 1.76 2.04
CA ALA A 197 -2.92 1.35 0.81
C ALA A 197 -3.93 1.01 -0.30
N ALA A 198 -4.99 0.28 0.03
CA ALA A 198 -6.06 -0.10 -0.89
C ALA A 198 -6.82 1.13 -1.43
N SER A 199 -7.17 2.08 -0.56
CA SER A 199 -7.81 3.33 -0.99
C SER A 199 -6.92 4.14 -1.93
N ALA A 200 -5.63 4.24 -1.65
CA ALA A 200 -4.68 4.91 -2.51
C ALA A 200 -4.50 4.20 -3.86
N ALA A 201 -4.42 2.87 -3.84
CA ALA A 201 -4.32 2.04 -5.04
C ALA A 201 -5.52 2.20 -5.95
N PHE A 202 -6.73 2.20 -5.38
CA PHE A 202 -7.96 2.37 -6.14
C PHE A 202 -8.03 3.76 -6.78
N THR A 203 -7.69 4.81 -6.04
CA THR A 203 -7.60 6.18 -6.58
C THR A 203 -6.59 6.28 -7.72
N THR A 204 -5.42 5.65 -7.55
CA THR A 204 -4.39 5.57 -8.58
C THR A 204 -4.92 4.86 -9.83
N TYR A 205 -5.58 3.72 -9.66
CA TYR A 205 -6.19 2.98 -10.75
C TYR A 205 -7.25 3.79 -11.50
N GLN A 206 -8.13 4.50 -10.78
CA GLN A 206 -9.13 5.40 -11.36
C GLN A 206 -8.49 6.50 -12.21
N CYS A 207 -7.38 7.09 -11.76
CA CYS A 207 -6.63 8.08 -12.54
C CYS A 207 -6.10 7.49 -13.84
N TYR A 208 -5.47 6.30 -13.78
CA TYR A 208 -4.96 5.63 -14.97
C TYR A 208 -6.06 5.15 -15.90
N TRP A 209 -7.21 4.72 -15.37
CA TRP A 209 -8.38 4.39 -16.17
C TRP A 209 -8.88 5.61 -16.95
N LEU A 210 -9.02 6.76 -16.29
CA LEU A 210 -9.39 8.02 -16.94
C LEU A 210 -8.34 8.44 -17.99
N LYS A 211 -7.06 8.31 -17.67
CA LYS A 211 -5.96 8.62 -18.59
C LYS A 211 -5.94 7.70 -19.81
N THR A 212 -6.36 6.43 -19.65
CA THR A 212 -6.44 5.45 -20.74
C THR A 212 -7.60 5.76 -21.68
N TYR A 213 -8.79 6.03 -21.15
CA TYR A 213 -10.01 6.14 -21.94
C TYR A 213 -10.41 7.56 -22.28
N TYR A 214 -9.92 8.55 -21.53
CA TYR A 214 -10.21 9.98 -21.69
C TYR A 214 -8.95 10.83 -21.56
N PRO A 215 -7.89 10.57 -22.38
CA PRO A 215 -6.58 11.19 -22.20
C PRO A 215 -6.61 12.72 -22.35
N ASN A 216 -7.45 13.26 -23.22
CA ASN A 216 -7.57 14.70 -23.42
C ASN A 216 -8.23 15.38 -22.22
N GLU A 217 -9.33 14.80 -21.70
CA GLU A 217 -10.04 15.29 -20.52
C GLU A 217 -9.18 15.22 -19.28
N TYR A 218 -8.40 14.12 -19.14
CA TYR A 218 -7.46 13.96 -18.04
C TYR A 218 -6.35 15.02 -18.09
N LYS A 219 -5.77 15.24 -19.28
CA LYS A 219 -4.76 16.29 -19.49
C LYS A 219 -5.30 17.69 -19.20
N ASP A 220 -6.51 17.99 -19.65
CA ASP A 220 -7.13 19.29 -19.38
C ASP A 220 -7.47 19.48 -17.89
N ALA A 221 -7.77 18.40 -17.18
CA ALA A 221 -8.02 18.43 -15.74
C ALA A 221 -6.76 18.71 -14.89
N LEU A 222 -5.58 18.41 -15.40
CA LEU A 222 -4.29 18.70 -14.76
C LEU A 222 -3.97 20.21 -14.74
N VAL A 223 -4.53 20.98 -15.67
CA VAL A 223 -4.26 22.42 -15.75
C VAL A 223 -4.86 23.12 -14.54
N PRO A 224 -4.08 23.86 -13.72
CA PRO A 224 -4.65 24.67 -12.65
C PRO A 224 -5.66 25.66 -13.21
N ASN A 225 -6.82 25.83 -12.55
CA ASN A 225 -7.74 26.90 -12.92
C ASN A 225 -7.06 28.24 -12.62
N VAL A 226 -6.55 28.91 -13.63
CA VAL A 226 -5.95 30.27 -13.55
C VAL A 226 -7.00 31.33 -13.20
N ASN A 227 -8.30 30.99 -13.11
CA ASN A 227 -9.40 31.95 -13.06
C ASN A 227 -10.17 32.02 -11.73
N ASN A 228 -9.58 31.67 -10.56
CA ASN A 228 -10.30 31.81 -9.27
C ASN A 228 -9.58 32.64 -8.19
N ASP A 229 -8.57 33.43 -8.53
CA ASP A 229 -7.92 34.36 -7.58
C ASP A 229 -8.25 35.85 -7.80
N GLU A 230 -9.30 36.17 -8.57
CA GLU A 230 -9.78 37.56 -8.68
C GLU A 230 -11.19 37.72 -8.13
N SER A 231 -11.40 37.58 -6.83
CA SER A 231 -12.58 38.20 -6.15
C SER A 231 -12.52 38.18 -4.62
N TRP A 232 -11.36 38.46 -4.02
CA TRP A 232 -11.31 38.85 -2.60
C TRP A 232 -10.37 40.05 -2.38
N SER A 233 -10.56 41.10 -3.18
CA SER A 233 -10.03 42.43 -2.86
C SER A 233 -11.16 43.44 -3.08
N GLY A 234 -11.88 43.71 -1.96
CA GLY A 234 -12.85 44.81 -1.99
C GLY A 234 -14.08 44.58 -1.10
N MET A 235 -13.91 44.78 0.22
CA MET A 235 -14.74 45.65 1.06
C MET A 235 -14.27 45.49 2.51
#